data_f06815d2c87d3d9efca702f6c35a65d8
#
_entry.id   f06815d2c87d3d9efca702f6c35a65d8
#
_cell.length_a   1.000
_cell.length_b   1.000
_cell.length_c   1.000
_cell.angle_alpha   90.00
_cell.angle_beta   90.00
_cell.angle_gamma   90.00
#
_symmetry.space_group_name_H-M   'P 1'
#
loop_
_entity.id
_entity.type
_entity.pdbx_description
1 polymer ?
#
loop_
_entity_poly.entity_id
_entity_poly.type
_entity_poly.pdbx_seq_one_letter_code
_entity_poly.pdbx_strand_id
1 'polypeptide(L)'
;MITIVDYGLGNIGAFLNMYKRMNVAAKAARTADELADAERIVLPGVGAFDHALELLDASGMRPLLEEKVVGDKVPVVGVCVGMQILADTSEEGQGRGLGWIPGAVRHFRSMQVPNSLPLPHMGWNDVEPLPGDAGLFRGLERDARFYFLHSFYYECADPADRVAVATYGAPFACAVRRGNVWGVQFHPEKSHHFGAMLLKNFAEL
;
A
#
# COMPACT_ATOMS: atom_id res chain seq x y z
N MET A 1 -2.62 6.62 -17.38
CA MET A 1 -1.92 5.30 -17.44
C MET A 1 -1.37 4.94 -16.05
N ILE A 2 -1.36 3.64 -15.68
CA ILE A 2 -0.79 3.18 -14.39
C ILE A 2 0.68 2.80 -14.58
N THR A 3 1.53 3.29 -13.69
CA THR A 3 2.94 2.91 -13.63
C THR A 3 3.22 2.13 -12.35
N ILE A 4 3.71 0.90 -12.46
CA ILE A 4 4.04 0.03 -11.34
C ILE A 4 5.55 0.09 -11.13
N VAL A 5 5.99 0.51 -9.95
CA VAL A 5 7.42 0.61 -9.61
C VAL A 5 7.99 -0.79 -9.41
N ASP A 6 8.88 -1.21 -10.30
CA ASP A 6 9.57 -2.51 -10.26
C ASP A 6 11.00 -2.32 -9.76
N TYR A 7 11.16 -2.22 -8.45
CA TYR A 7 12.43 -2.08 -7.76
C TYR A 7 12.94 -3.41 -7.17
N GLY A 8 12.41 -4.53 -7.68
CA GLY A 8 12.81 -5.87 -7.28
C GLY A 8 11.88 -6.54 -6.27
N LEU A 9 10.84 -5.86 -5.77
CA LEU A 9 9.88 -6.41 -4.82
C LEU A 9 8.44 -6.32 -5.33
N GLY A 10 7.62 -7.27 -4.90
CA GLY A 10 6.21 -7.35 -5.24
C GLY A 10 5.92 -8.21 -6.47
N ASN A 11 4.65 -8.55 -6.64
CA ASN A 11 4.18 -9.34 -7.77
C ASN A 11 3.76 -8.45 -8.94
N ILE A 12 4.73 -7.84 -9.61
CA ILE A 12 4.53 -6.89 -10.74
C ILE A 12 3.64 -7.51 -11.82
N GLY A 13 3.90 -8.78 -12.16
CA GLY A 13 3.13 -9.50 -13.18
C GLY A 13 1.65 -9.66 -12.82
N ALA A 14 1.32 -9.84 -11.53
CA ALA A 14 -0.07 -9.93 -11.10
C ALA A 14 -0.81 -8.59 -11.28
N PHE A 15 -0.17 -7.46 -10.92
CA PHE A 15 -0.75 -6.13 -11.15
C PHE A 15 -0.96 -5.85 -12.64
N LEU A 16 0.05 -6.10 -13.48
CA LEU A 16 -0.07 -5.91 -14.93
C LEU A 16 -1.20 -6.77 -15.52
N ASN A 17 -1.29 -8.03 -15.12
CA ASN A 17 -2.36 -8.94 -15.58
C ASN A 17 -3.74 -8.47 -15.11
N MET A 18 -3.84 -7.95 -13.89
CA MET A 18 -5.10 -7.45 -13.36
C MET A 18 -5.58 -6.21 -14.11
N TYR A 19 -4.71 -5.22 -14.34
CA TYR A 19 -5.03 -4.04 -15.14
C TYR A 19 -5.37 -4.40 -16.59
N LYS A 20 -4.63 -5.34 -17.21
CA LYS A 20 -4.94 -5.85 -18.55
C LYS A 20 -6.34 -6.45 -18.65
N ARG A 21 -6.77 -7.25 -17.65
CA ARG A 21 -8.14 -7.82 -17.61
C ARG A 21 -9.23 -6.77 -17.48
N MET A 22 -8.90 -5.62 -16.89
CA MET A 22 -9.82 -4.49 -16.74
C MET A 22 -9.78 -3.50 -17.90
N ASN A 23 -9.00 -3.78 -18.96
CA ASN A 23 -8.73 -2.84 -20.06
C ASN A 23 -8.14 -1.50 -19.61
N VAL A 24 -7.35 -1.50 -18.53
CA VAL A 24 -6.63 -0.32 -18.04
C VAL A 24 -5.18 -0.42 -18.50
N ALA A 25 -4.69 0.64 -19.15
CA ALA A 25 -3.29 0.71 -19.58
C ALA A 25 -2.36 0.78 -18.36
N ALA A 26 -1.40 -0.16 -18.30
CA ALA A 26 -0.42 -0.23 -17.23
C ALA A 26 0.95 -0.66 -17.76
N LYS A 27 2.01 -0.13 -17.15
CA LYS A 27 3.41 -0.52 -17.42
C LYS A 27 4.18 -0.72 -16.12
N ALA A 28 5.26 -1.48 -16.18
CA ALA A 28 6.28 -1.49 -15.12
C ALA A 28 7.33 -0.41 -15.42
N ALA A 29 7.87 0.21 -14.38
CA ALA A 29 9.03 1.10 -14.44
C ALA A 29 10.15 0.53 -13.58
N ARG A 30 11.30 0.24 -14.20
CA ARG A 30 12.53 -0.30 -13.57
C ARG A 30 13.63 0.74 -13.44
N THR A 31 13.46 1.87 -14.09
CA THR A 31 14.41 2.99 -14.10
C THR A 31 13.68 4.30 -13.88
N ALA A 32 14.42 5.34 -13.50
CA ALA A 32 13.88 6.68 -13.38
C ALA A 32 13.29 7.18 -14.70
N ASP A 33 13.93 6.90 -15.82
CA ASP A 33 13.44 7.31 -17.14
C ASP A 33 12.07 6.67 -17.47
N GLU A 34 11.88 5.41 -17.10
CA GLU A 34 10.60 4.71 -17.29
C GLU A 34 9.50 5.21 -16.34
N LEU A 35 9.88 5.83 -15.21
CA LEU A 35 8.97 6.45 -14.24
C LEU A 35 8.59 7.88 -14.62
N ALA A 36 9.36 8.54 -15.49
CA ALA A 36 9.28 9.98 -15.75
C ALA A 36 7.89 10.47 -16.22
N ASP A 37 7.16 9.68 -17.00
CA ASP A 37 5.83 10.00 -17.51
C ASP A 37 4.67 9.43 -16.68
N ALA A 38 4.96 8.96 -15.44
CA ALA A 38 3.93 8.35 -14.58
C ALA A 38 2.84 9.36 -14.19
N GLU A 39 1.58 8.98 -14.45
CA GLU A 39 0.38 9.75 -14.09
C GLU A 39 -0.31 9.21 -12.84
N ARG A 40 -0.13 7.93 -12.55
CA ARG A 40 -0.58 7.22 -11.33
C ARG A 40 0.39 6.09 -11.03
N ILE A 41 0.74 5.94 -9.77
CA ILE A 41 1.83 5.06 -9.36
C ILE A 41 1.29 3.98 -8.42
N VAL A 42 1.64 2.73 -8.70
CA VAL A 42 1.53 1.62 -7.73
C VAL A 42 2.92 1.33 -7.20
N LEU A 43 3.10 1.41 -5.88
CA LEU A 43 4.33 1.07 -5.18
C LEU A 43 4.11 -0.25 -4.42
N PRO A 44 4.35 -1.41 -5.05
CA PRO A 44 4.21 -2.69 -4.39
C PRO A 44 5.38 -2.94 -3.43
N GLY A 45 5.20 -3.84 -2.49
CA GLY A 45 6.29 -4.29 -1.62
C GLY A 45 5.95 -5.62 -0.96
N VAL A 46 6.97 -6.45 -0.77
CA VAL A 46 6.92 -7.69 0.00
C VAL A 46 8.20 -7.85 0.78
N GLY A 47 8.17 -8.60 1.90
CA GLY A 47 9.34 -8.82 2.74
C GLY A 47 9.47 -7.79 3.85
N ALA A 48 10.70 -7.37 4.19
CA ALA A 48 11.00 -6.52 5.32
C ALA A 48 11.09 -5.04 4.95
N PHE A 49 10.79 -4.17 5.91
CA PHE A 49 10.77 -2.72 5.77
C PHE A 49 12.10 -2.13 5.27
N ASP A 50 13.21 -2.43 5.97
CA ASP A 50 14.53 -1.89 5.59
C ASP A 50 14.97 -2.40 4.21
N HIS A 51 14.72 -3.67 3.91
CA HIS A 51 15.05 -4.25 2.63
C HIS A 51 14.31 -3.58 1.46
N ALA A 52 13.05 -3.21 1.67
CA ALA A 52 12.28 -2.47 0.67
C ALA A 52 12.87 -1.08 0.41
N LEU A 53 13.30 -0.37 1.46
CA LEU A 53 13.96 0.93 1.32
C LEU A 53 15.32 0.80 0.62
N GLU A 54 16.14 -0.17 1.01
CA GLU A 54 17.45 -0.44 0.40
C GLU A 54 17.34 -0.70 -1.11
N LEU A 55 16.38 -1.53 -1.51
CA LEU A 55 16.17 -1.83 -2.94
C LEU A 55 15.60 -0.62 -3.69
N LEU A 56 14.70 0.16 -3.08
CA LEU A 56 14.19 1.37 -3.69
C LEU A 56 15.31 2.41 -3.88
N ASP A 57 16.20 2.57 -2.89
CA ASP A 57 17.36 3.45 -2.99
C ASP A 57 18.34 2.94 -4.06
N ALA A 58 18.65 1.65 -4.06
CA ALA A 58 19.56 1.03 -5.03
C ALA A 58 19.04 1.09 -6.47
N SER A 59 17.72 1.14 -6.67
CA SER A 59 17.11 1.29 -8.00
C SER A 59 17.36 2.65 -8.65
N GLY A 60 17.74 3.66 -7.85
CA GLY A 60 17.89 5.04 -8.30
C GLY A 60 16.58 5.76 -8.63
N MET A 61 15.42 5.12 -8.43
CA MET A 61 14.10 5.71 -8.75
C MET A 61 13.57 6.63 -7.63
N ARG A 62 14.06 6.46 -6.40
CA ARG A 62 13.52 7.19 -5.23
C ARG A 62 13.49 8.70 -5.40
N PRO A 63 14.55 9.40 -5.86
CA PRO A 63 14.51 10.86 -5.99
C PRO A 63 13.40 11.35 -6.93
N LEU A 64 13.23 10.71 -8.08
CA LEU A 64 12.18 11.06 -9.03
C LEU A 64 10.80 10.67 -8.50
N LEU A 65 10.68 9.55 -7.79
CA LEU A 65 9.44 9.13 -7.16
C LEU A 65 8.98 10.16 -6.10
N GLU A 66 9.91 10.67 -5.29
CA GLU A 66 9.64 11.74 -4.32
C GLU A 66 9.22 13.05 -5.01
N GLU A 67 9.91 13.45 -6.10
CA GLU A 67 9.54 14.62 -6.90
C GLU A 67 8.10 14.49 -7.43
N LYS A 68 7.76 13.36 -8.04
CA LYS A 68 6.42 13.13 -8.59
C LYS A 68 5.33 13.10 -7.53
N VAL A 69 5.55 12.37 -6.44
CA VAL A 69 4.52 12.19 -5.40
C VAL A 69 4.39 13.42 -4.51
N VAL A 70 5.51 13.97 -4.03
CA VAL A 70 5.50 15.09 -3.10
C VAL A 70 5.47 16.44 -3.83
N GLY A 71 6.17 16.57 -4.95
CA GLY A 71 6.21 17.76 -5.78
C GLY A 71 4.97 17.88 -6.67
N ASP A 72 4.86 17.00 -7.64
CA ASP A 72 3.84 17.06 -8.71
C ASP A 72 2.46 16.56 -8.27
N LYS A 73 2.36 15.97 -7.06
CA LYS A 73 1.12 15.42 -6.51
C LYS A 73 0.53 14.28 -7.36
N VAL A 74 1.38 13.52 -8.04
CA VAL A 74 0.97 12.31 -8.75
C VAL A 74 0.35 11.31 -7.75
N PRO A 75 -0.85 10.77 -8.02
CA PRO A 75 -1.48 9.78 -7.16
C PRO A 75 -0.61 8.52 -7.03
N VAL A 76 -0.41 8.07 -5.79
CA VAL A 76 0.32 6.83 -5.50
C VAL A 76 -0.45 5.95 -4.52
N VAL A 77 -0.43 4.63 -4.75
CA VAL A 77 -0.89 3.64 -3.79
C VAL A 77 0.22 2.67 -3.42
N GLY A 78 0.61 2.68 -2.15
CA GLY A 78 1.51 1.68 -1.56
C GLY A 78 0.75 0.41 -1.22
N VAL A 79 1.31 -0.77 -1.54
CA VAL A 79 0.68 -2.08 -1.28
C VAL A 79 1.56 -2.92 -0.38
N CYS A 80 1.00 -3.40 0.74
CA CYS A 80 1.66 -4.22 1.76
C CYS A 80 2.91 -3.50 2.31
N VAL A 81 4.12 -4.00 2.11
CA VAL A 81 5.35 -3.29 2.53
C VAL A 81 5.48 -1.95 1.81
N GLY A 82 4.98 -1.82 0.58
CA GLY A 82 4.91 -0.53 -0.12
C GLY A 82 4.05 0.51 0.62
N MET A 83 2.98 0.10 1.33
CA MET A 83 2.25 0.97 2.26
C MET A 83 3.11 1.27 3.50
N GLN A 84 3.78 0.27 4.05
CA GLN A 84 4.54 0.41 5.29
C GLN A 84 5.68 1.42 5.15
N ILE A 85 6.41 1.41 4.04
CA ILE A 85 7.50 2.36 3.80
C ILE A 85 7.03 3.82 3.61
N LEU A 86 5.71 4.08 3.50
CA LEU A 86 5.16 5.45 3.52
C LEU A 86 5.28 6.12 4.89
N ALA A 87 5.45 5.33 5.96
CA ALA A 87 5.60 5.81 7.34
C ALA A 87 6.95 6.49 7.59
N ASP A 88 7.10 7.08 8.78
CA ASP A 88 8.37 7.65 9.24
C ASP A 88 9.33 6.56 9.71
N THR A 89 8.82 5.55 10.44
CA THR A 89 9.63 4.50 11.11
C THR A 89 8.89 3.17 11.16
N SER A 90 9.64 2.11 11.48
CA SER A 90 9.09 0.76 11.68
C SER A 90 9.76 0.07 12.88
N GLU A 91 8.99 -0.71 13.63
CA GLU A 91 9.55 -1.65 14.63
C GLU A 91 10.25 -2.85 13.99
N GLU A 92 10.08 -3.07 12.68
CA GLU A 92 10.75 -4.15 11.95
C GLU A 92 12.19 -3.79 11.60
N GLY A 93 12.52 -2.49 11.46
CA GLY A 93 13.79 -2.03 10.96
C GLY A 93 14.34 -0.81 11.68
N GLN A 94 15.47 -0.30 11.20
CA GLN A 94 16.15 0.89 11.71
C GLN A 94 16.10 2.06 10.71
N GLY A 95 15.72 1.77 9.44
CA GLY A 95 15.64 2.74 8.38
C GLY A 95 14.53 3.77 8.60
N ARG A 96 14.72 4.97 8.04
CA ARG A 96 13.65 5.97 7.94
C ARG A 96 12.84 5.69 6.67
N GLY A 97 11.53 5.59 6.83
CA GLY A 97 10.62 5.49 5.71
C GLY A 97 10.56 6.75 4.85
N LEU A 98 9.63 6.80 3.93
CA LEU A 98 9.45 7.93 3.03
C LEU A 98 8.80 9.13 3.73
N GLY A 99 8.07 8.90 4.85
CA GLY A 99 7.43 9.96 5.62
C GLY A 99 6.29 10.68 4.88
N TRP A 100 5.72 10.06 3.85
CA TRP A 100 4.64 10.69 3.07
C TRP A 100 3.31 10.70 3.80
N ILE A 101 3.09 9.71 4.68
CA ILE A 101 1.98 9.69 5.64
C ILE A 101 2.60 9.52 7.03
N PRO A 102 2.61 10.56 7.89
CA PRO A 102 3.24 10.49 9.20
C PRO A 102 2.67 9.37 10.07
N GLY A 103 3.55 8.60 10.68
CA GLY A 103 3.18 7.47 11.51
C GLY A 103 4.30 6.48 11.68
N ALA A 104 4.00 5.35 12.30
CA ALA A 104 4.95 4.28 12.55
C ALA A 104 4.34 2.92 12.22
N VAL A 105 5.16 2.02 11.71
CA VAL A 105 4.78 0.62 11.52
C VAL A 105 5.09 -0.14 12.80
N ARG A 106 4.07 -0.76 13.41
CA ARG A 106 4.16 -1.45 14.68
C ARG A 106 3.94 -2.94 14.51
N HIS A 107 4.61 -3.73 15.31
CA HIS A 107 4.35 -5.17 15.38
C HIS A 107 3.02 -5.45 16.11
N PHE A 108 2.24 -6.46 15.68
CA PHE A 108 0.96 -6.78 16.34
C PHE A 108 1.11 -7.11 17.83
N ARG A 109 2.28 -7.60 18.28
CA ARG A 109 2.55 -7.83 19.71
C ARG A 109 2.64 -6.55 20.54
N SER A 110 2.82 -5.40 19.90
CA SER A 110 2.77 -4.08 20.55
C SER A 110 1.34 -3.62 20.83
N MET A 111 0.33 -4.26 20.21
CA MET A 111 -1.09 -4.09 20.57
C MET A 111 -1.45 -4.95 21.78
N GLN A 112 -2.53 -4.56 22.48
CA GLN A 112 -3.14 -5.40 23.51
C GLN A 112 -4.00 -6.52 22.87
N VAL A 113 -3.32 -7.44 22.18
CA VAL A 113 -3.95 -8.61 21.56
C VAL A 113 -3.51 -9.88 22.30
N PRO A 114 -4.34 -10.96 22.28
CA PRO A 114 -3.95 -12.22 22.91
C PRO A 114 -2.62 -12.74 22.36
N ASN A 115 -1.73 -13.20 23.25
CA ASN A 115 -0.44 -13.78 22.85
C ASN A 115 -0.61 -15.04 21.99
N SER A 116 -1.76 -15.71 22.09
CA SER A 116 -2.13 -16.89 21.28
C SER A 116 -2.55 -16.52 19.86
N LEU A 117 -2.70 -15.23 19.52
CA LEU A 117 -3.06 -14.82 18.17
C LEU A 117 -1.96 -15.23 17.18
N PRO A 118 -2.28 -16.06 16.16
CA PRO A 118 -1.30 -16.50 15.17
C PRO A 118 -0.70 -15.32 14.42
N LEU A 119 0.59 -15.34 14.14
CA LEU A 119 1.26 -14.38 13.28
C LEU A 119 2.10 -15.14 12.25
N PRO A 120 2.16 -14.66 10.99
CA PRO A 120 1.50 -13.45 10.48
C PRO A 120 -0.03 -13.57 10.43
N HIS A 121 -0.73 -12.42 10.44
CA HIS A 121 -2.12 -12.33 9.98
C HIS A 121 -2.14 -12.74 8.51
N MET A 122 -2.62 -13.94 8.22
CA MET A 122 -2.61 -14.53 6.89
C MET A 122 -3.99 -15.06 6.53
N GLY A 123 -4.51 -14.61 5.39
CA GLY A 123 -5.79 -15.07 4.85
C GLY A 123 -6.75 -13.93 4.54
N TRP A 124 -8.00 -14.31 4.27
CA TRP A 124 -9.09 -13.39 3.97
C TRP A 124 -9.63 -12.75 5.25
N ASN A 125 -9.81 -11.44 5.21
CA ASN A 125 -10.43 -10.70 6.31
C ASN A 125 -11.34 -9.60 5.77
N ASP A 126 -12.33 -9.23 6.55
CA ASP A 126 -13.27 -8.17 6.22
C ASP A 126 -12.60 -6.81 6.40
N VAL A 127 -12.93 -5.88 5.51
CA VAL A 127 -12.43 -4.50 5.51
C VAL A 127 -13.61 -3.56 5.60
N GLU A 128 -13.57 -2.66 6.57
CA GLU A 128 -14.56 -1.62 6.78
C GLU A 128 -14.00 -0.27 6.30
N PRO A 129 -14.44 0.25 5.15
CA PRO A 129 -14.06 1.58 4.69
C PRO A 129 -14.56 2.67 5.63
N LEU A 130 -13.75 3.70 5.82
CA LEU A 130 -14.07 4.89 6.60
C LEU A 130 -14.24 6.10 5.67
N PRO A 131 -14.90 7.18 6.12
CA PRO A 131 -14.95 8.43 5.38
C PRO A 131 -13.53 8.95 5.07
N GLY A 132 -13.37 9.58 3.88
CA GLY A 132 -12.11 10.20 3.49
C GLY A 132 -11.23 9.39 2.54
N ASP A 133 -11.68 8.21 2.10
CA ASP A 133 -10.97 7.35 1.14
C ASP A 133 -10.82 7.95 -0.27
N ALA A 134 -11.52 9.06 -0.54
CA ALA A 134 -11.57 9.75 -1.84
C ALA A 134 -11.99 8.87 -3.02
N GLY A 135 -12.84 7.87 -2.75
CA GLY A 135 -13.41 6.97 -3.75
C GLY A 135 -12.58 5.72 -4.04
N LEU A 136 -11.50 5.47 -3.31
CA LEU A 136 -10.72 4.24 -3.45
C LEU A 136 -11.59 2.99 -3.18
N PHE A 137 -12.51 3.08 -2.22
CA PHE A 137 -13.44 2.00 -1.85
C PHE A 137 -14.83 2.16 -2.47
N ARG A 138 -15.00 2.96 -3.53
CA ARG A 138 -16.29 3.11 -4.22
C ARG A 138 -16.79 1.75 -4.71
N GLY A 139 -18.04 1.38 -4.34
CA GLY A 139 -18.65 0.09 -4.61
C GLY A 139 -18.13 -1.06 -3.72
N LEU A 140 -17.34 -0.74 -2.70
CA LEU A 140 -16.78 -1.65 -1.72
C LEU A 140 -17.17 -1.26 -0.28
N GLU A 141 -18.21 -0.46 -0.12
CA GLU A 141 -18.65 0.09 1.17
C GLU A 141 -19.25 -0.97 2.09
N ARG A 142 -19.59 -2.14 1.54
CA ARG A 142 -20.18 -3.28 2.28
C ARG A 142 -19.55 -4.58 1.84
N ASP A 143 -19.35 -5.48 2.79
CA ASP A 143 -18.92 -6.87 2.57
C ASP A 143 -17.58 -7.00 1.82
N ALA A 144 -16.75 -5.95 1.83
CA ALA A 144 -15.44 -5.99 1.19
C ALA A 144 -14.48 -6.90 1.94
N ARG A 145 -13.85 -7.82 1.22
CA ARG A 145 -12.90 -8.77 1.79
C ARG A 145 -11.63 -8.78 0.98
N PHE A 146 -10.50 -8.79 1.69
CA PHE A 146 -9.19 -8.77 1.05
C PHE A 146 -8.27 -9.83 1.67
N TYR A 147 -7.24 -10.21 0.92
CA TYR A 147 -6.22 -11.14 1.37
C TYR A 147 -5.08 -10.39 2.07
N PHE A 148 -4.77 -10.78 3.29
CA PHE A 148 -3.72 -10.24 4.14
C PHE A 148 -2.57 -11.22 4.29
N LEU A 149 -1.35 -10.69 4.48
CA LEU A 149 -0.17 -11.45 4.87
C LEU A 149 0.83 -10.50 5.52
N HIS A 150 0.72 -10.27 6.84
CA HIS A 150 1.58 -9.31 7.55
C HIS A 150 1.63 -9.58 9.06
N SER A 151 2.72 -9.18 9.71
CA SER A 151 2.90 -9.20 11.17
C SER A 151 2.93 -7.81 11.78
N PHE A 152 2.96 -6.77 10.95
CA PHE A 152 3.04 -5.37 11.33
C PHE A 152 1.84 -4.60 10.80
N TYR A 153 1.44 -3.54 11.48
CA TYR A 153 0.34 -2.66 11.10
C TYR A 153 0.77 -1.20 11.12
N TYR A 154 0.05 -0.36 10.42
CA TYR A 154 0.30 1.09 10.35
C TYR A 154 -0.40 1.81 11.49
N GLU A 155 0.36 2.54 12.31
CA GLU A 155 -0.14 3.46 13.34
C GLU A 155 -0.01 4.89 12.80
N CYS A 156 -1.13 5.47 12.33
CA CYS A 156 -1.14 6.84 11.83
C CYS A 156 -0.91 7.83 12.98
N ALA A 157 -0.06 8.83 12.77
CA ALA A 157 0.09 9.94 13.71
C ALA A 157 -1.19 10.78 13.81
N ASP A 158 -1.89 10.94 12.69
CA ASP A 158 -3.22 11.55 12.63
C ASP A 158 -4.28 10.47 12.36
N PRO A 159 -5.25 10.25 13.27
CA PRO A 159 -6.34 9.29 13.03
C PRO A 159 -7.16 9.57 11.77
N ALA A 160 -7.19 10.80 11.27
CA ALA A 160 -7.89 11.16 10.04
C ALA A 160 -7.26 10.56 8.77
N ASP A 161 -5.99 10.14 8.84
CA ASP A 161 -5.34 9.46 7.72
C ASP A 161 -5.80 8.00 7.54
N ARG A 162 -6.54 7.43 8.50
CA ARG A 162 -7.12 6.09 8.36
C ARG A 162 -8.35 6.14 7.46
N VAL A 163 -8.37 5.37 6.40
CA VAL A 163 -9.50 5.32 5.45
C VAL A 163 -10.15 3.95 5.35
N ALA A 164 -9.57 2.93 5.95
CA ALA A 164 -10.24 1.66 6.23
C ALA A 164 -9.62 0.95 7.42
N VAL A 165 -10.43 0.14 8.09
CA VAL A 165 -10.01 -0.70 9.21
C VAL A 165 -10.34 -2.16 8.96
N ALA A 166 -9.56 -3.04 9.58
CA ALA A 166 -9.84 -4.47 9.71
C ALA A 166 -9.58 -4.88 11.15
N THR A 167 -10.11 -6.02 11.57
CA THR A 167 -9.93 -6.52 12.94
C THR A 167 -9.13 -7.82 12.93
N TYR A 168 -8.04 -7.85 13.69
CA TYR A 168 -7.25 -9.06 13.94
C TYR A 168 -6.79 -9.07 15.41
N GLY A 169 -7.64 -9.63 16.28
CA GLY A 169 -7.49 -9.49 17.72
C GLY A 169 -7.87 -8.11 18.25
N ALA A 170 -7.48 -7.04 17.54
CA ALA A 170 -7.90 -5.66 17.76
C ALA A 170 -8.07 -4.96 16.40
N PRO A 171 -8.81 -3.84 16.32
CA PRO A 171 -8.92 -3.04 15.10
C PRO A 171 -7.57 -2.40 14.75
N PHE A 172 -7.23 -2.39 13.44
CA PHE A 172 -6.03 -1.73 12.92
C PHE A 172 -6.32 -1.01 11.60
N ALA A 173 -5.54 0.03 11.27
CA ALA A 173 -5.62 0.70 9.97
C ALA A 173 -5.12 -0.26 8.88
N CYS A 174 -6.01 -0.72 8.01
CA CYS A 174 -5.67 -1.56 6.86
C CYS A 174 -5.60 -0.77 5.55
N ALA A 175 -6.07 0.47 5.55
CA ALA A 175 -5.81 1.44 4.50
C ALA A 175 -5.66 2.84 5.09
N VAL A 176 -4.73 3.61 4.50
CA VAL A 176 -4.39 4.97 4.91
C VAL A 176 -4.38 5.91 3.71
N ARG A 177 -4.59 7.22 3.96
CA ARG A 177 -4.54 8.23 2.92
C ARG A 177 -4.13 9.59 3.46
N ARG A 178 -3.23 10.28 2.73
CA ARG A 178 -2.95 11.72 2.93
C ARG A 178 -2.76 12.39 1.57
N GLY A 179 -3.66 13.32 1.24
CA GLY A 179 -3.63 14.00 -0.07
C GLY A 179 -3.76 13.02 -1.24
N ASN A 180 -2.71 12.97 -2.06
CA ASN A 180 -2.56 12.09 -3.23
C ASN A 180 -1.87 10.76 -2.94
N VAL A 181 -1.59 10.45 -1.67
CA VAL A 181 -0.91 9.23 -1.24
C VAL A 181 -1.89 8.31 -0.54
N TRP A 182 -2.03 7.08 -1.04
CA TRP A 182 -2.79 5.99 -0.42
C TRP A 182 -1.87 4.84 -0.06
N GLY A 183 -2.27 4.06 0.91
CA GLY A 183 -1.65 2.79 1.26
C GLY A 183 -2.69 1.75 1.63
N VAL A 184 -2.48 0.48 1.24
CA VAL A 184 -3.31 -0.66 1.62
C VAL A 184 -2.42 -1.79 2.13
N GLN A 185 -2.75 -2.35 3.29
CA GLN A 185 -1.98 -3.42 3.92
C GLN A 185 -2.23 -4.78 3.27
N PHE A 186 -3.40 -4.99 2.73
CA PHE A 186 -3.78 -6.20 2.02
C PHE A 186 -3.21 -6.23 0.59
N HIS A 187 -3.36 -7.38 -0.05
CA HIS A 187 -2.92 -7.64 -1.42
C HIS A 187 -4.10 -7.57 -2.40
N PRO A 188 -4.39 -6.43 -3.04
CA PRO A 188 -5.47 -6.35 -4.01
C PRO A 188 -5.25 -7.30 -5.19
N GLU A 189 -3.98 -7.54 -5.60
CA GLU A 189 -3.63 -8.46 -6.68
C GLU A 189 -3.94 -9.94 -6.36
N LYS A 190 -4.23 -10.24 -5.07
CA LYS A 190 -4.66 -11.57 -4.60
C LYS A 190 -6.12 -11.60 -4.15
N SER A 191 -6.84 -10.47 -4.25
CA SER A 191 -8.16 -10.30 -3.64
C SER A 191 -9.31 -10.39 -4.65
N HIS A 192 -9.13 -11.13 -5.75
CA HIS A 192 -10.15 -11.40 -6.76
C HIS A 192 -10.89 -10.13 -7.22
N HIS A 193 -12.22 -10.14 -7.25
CA HIS A 193 -13.04 -9.03 -7.71
C HIS A 193 -12.97 -7.80 -6.80
N PHE A 194 -12.79 -7.96 -5.48
CA PHE A 194 -12.60 -6.83 -4.55
C PHE A 194 -11.33 -6.06 -4.88
N GLY A 195 -10.23 -6.81 -5.10
CA GLY A 195 -8.96 -6.21 -5.49
C GLY A 195 -9.02 -5.56 -6.87
N ALA A 196 -9.70 -6.19 -7.84
CA ALA A 196 -9.90 -5.62 -9.16
C ALA A 196 -10.68 -4.30 -9.09
N MET A 197 -11.77 -4.26 -8.31
CA MET A 197 -12.56 -3.03 -8.13
C MET A 197 -11.74 -1.92 -7.49
N LEU A 198 -10.98 -2.20 -6.42
CA LEU A 198 -10.11 -1.22 -5.76
C LEU A 198 -9.05 -0.66 -6.72
N LEU A 199 -8.36 -1.53 -7.46
CA LEU A 199 -7.35 -1.11 -8.44
C LEU A 199 -7.96 -0.32 -9.61
N LYS A 200 -9.19 -0.67 -10.03
CA LYS A 200 -9.94 0.10 -11.02
C LYS A 200 -10.29 1.49 -10.48
N ASN A 201 -10.80 1.57 -9.25
CA ASN A 201 -11.09 2.85 -8.62
C ASN A 201 -9.84 3.73 -8.55
N PHE A 202 -8.69 3.16 -8.15
CA PHE A 202 -7.42 3.90 -8.14
C PHE A 202 -7.03 4.41 -9.53
N ALA A 203 -7.29 3.65 -10.58
CA ALA A 203 -7.02 4.08 -11.96
C ALA A 203 -7.93 5.22 -12.43
N GLU A 204 -9.04 5.45 -11.77
CA GLU A 204 -10.05 6.47 -12.10
C GLU A 204 -9.98 7.73 -11.20
N LEU A 205 -9.09 7.76 -10.17
CA LEU A 205 -8.87 8.91 -9.28
C LEU A 205 -8.24 10.13 -9.95
#